data_913793787381d097d473fc1c1ccfb656
#
_entry.id   913793787381d097d473fc1c1ccfb656
#
_cell.length_a   1.000
_cell.length_b   1.000
_cell.length_c   1.000
_cell.angle_alpha   90.00
_cell.angle_beta   90.00
_cell.angle_gamma   90.00
#
_symmetry.space_group_name_H-M   'P 1'
#
loop_
_entity.id
_entity.type
_entity.pdbx_description
1 polymer ?
#
loop_
_entity_poly.entity_id
_entity_poly.type
_entity_poly.pdbx_seq_one_letter_code
_entity_poly.pdbx_strand_id
1 'polypeptide(L)'
;MGAIMRAQSRAALAVSLVLALLTLCAAAAHAAPDVHPACSPAPADCSGWYRVHVTISWTLDPGLTKVAGTCGTLAITTDGTTIATCKASDAGGSVQREQLVKVDQTPPSLLPPAPARPADASGWYRLPVDVAFAGTDAMSGIAGCTGARYTGLDAAAVTVAGTCTDVAGNTTTGKFPLRFDATPPVIRRAIAGRGPDHDGWYNHPVVMRFRAKDALSGLAQCPPVLVSGVPSSRARAFNATCADVAGNVATKAFTIPYDATRPAAPVLRVTAADRRARIGITASPDTRTIRITRVPGLRGHRSSRVYQGRVRSFTDRRVSNGRRYRYTVTAIDRAGNTRRKAARVRVGARLLGPPDGSVVSAPPLLSWTRVRDARYYNVQLFRDGVKVLSRWPGKPRLQLAQRWRYAGRVRRLMPGHYRWYVWPGLGRPLERRFGTLVGARAFTVPAAPAA
;
A
#
# COMPACT_ATOMS: atom_id res chain seq x y z
N MET A 1 -30.66 -25.47 -35.30
CA MET A 1 -31.60 -25.08 -36.35
C MET A 1 -30.74 -24.75 -37.56
N GLY A 2 -30.68 -25.46 -38.50
CA GLY A 2 -31.39 -26.08 -39.58
C GLY A 2 -30.50 -25.83 -40.78
N ALA A 3 -29.90 -26.84 -41.33
CA ALA A 3 -30.36 -27.73 -42.37
C ALA A 3 -30.60 -26.91 -43.68
N ILE A 4 -30.06 -27.27 -44.80
CA ILE A 4 -30.45 -28.25 -45.77
C ILE A 4 -29.62 -27.98 -47.02
N MET A 5 -28.83 -28.94 -47.49
CA MET A 5 -29.09 -29.95 -48.49
C MET A 5 -29.00 -29.49 -49.94
N ARG A 6 -28.14 -30.27 -50.67
CA ARG A 6 -28.35 -30.98 -51.97
C ARG A 6 -28.54 -30.12 -53.22
N ALA A 7 -28.07 -30.51 -54.39
CA ALA A 7 -27.92 -31.80 -55.11
C ALA A 7 -27.06 -31.58 -56.33
N GLN A 8 -26.18 -32.50 -56.73
CA GLN A 8 -26.32 -33.52 -57.79
C GLN A 8 -26.89 -33.07 -59.13
N SER A 9 -26.11 -33.29 -60.21
CA SER A 9 -26.40 -34.29 -61.26
C SER A 9 -25.36 -34.17 -62.40
N ARG A 10 -24.70 -35.14 -62.66
CA ARG A 10 -24.63 -36.19 -63.66
C ARG A 10 -25.21 -35.77 -65.00
N ALA A 11 -24.39 -35.85 -66.04
CA ALA A 11 -24.76 -36.39 -67.34
C ALA A 11 -23.53 -36.83 -68.11
N ALA A 12 -23.45 -38.12 -68.30
CA ALA A 12 -22.62 -38.79 -69.30
C ALA A 12 -23.34 -38.83 -70.61
N LEU A 13 -22.62 -38.75 -71.71
CA LEU A 13 -22.97 -39.55 -72.86
C LEU A 13 -21.77 -39.74 -73.78
N ALA A 14 -21.57 -40.96 -74.13
CA ALA A 14 -20.62 -41.49 -75.08
C ALA A 14 -21.13 -41.27 -76.55
N VAL A 15 -20.22 -41.20 -77.52
CA VAL A 15 -20.38 -41.77 -78.84
C VAL A 15 -19.04 -41.96 -79.54
N SER A 16 -18.63 -43.17 -79.75
CA SER A 16 -18.26 -43.96 -80.96
C SER A 16 -17.07 -43.47 -81.82
N LEU A 17 -16.01 -44.25 -81.73
CA LEU A 17 -15.32 -45.04 -82.70
C LEU A 17 -15.45 -44.64 -84.19
N VAL A 18 -14.33 -44.13 -84.76
CA VAL A 18 -13.97 -44.37 -86.20
C VAL A 18 -12.48 -44.63 -86.23
N LEU A 19 -12.17 -45.91 -86.55
CA LEU A 19 -10.86 -46.47 -86.83
C LEU A 19 -10.45 -45.98 -88.23
N ALA A 20 -9.40 -45.16 -88.31
CA ALA A 20 -8.68 -44.91 -89.59
C ALA A 20 -7.19 -45.19 -89.29
N LEU A 21 -6.72 -46.31 -89.77
CA LEU A 21 -5.31 -46.61 -89.91
C LEU A 21 -4.68 -45.60 -90.83
N LEU A 22 -3.92 -44.67 -90.33
CA LEU A 22 -2.88 -43.96 -91.03
C LEU A 22 -1.57 -44.31 -90.40
N THR A 23 -0.85 -45.20 -91.01
CA THR A 23 0.57 -45.48 -90.81
C THR A 23 1.37 -44.21 -91.07
N LEU A 24 1.50 -43.32 -90.09
CA LEU A 24 2.52 -42.29 -90.12
C LEU A 24 3.86 -42.92 -89.69
N CYS A 25 4.74 -43.04 -90.63
CA CYS A 25 6.15 -43.26 -90.41
C CYS A 25 6.65 -42.07 -89.57
N ALA A 26 6.71 -42.24 -88.22
CA ALA A 26 7.38 -41.29 -87.34
C ALA A 26 8.86 -41.38 -87.67
N ALA A 27 9.36 -40.54 -88.49
CA ALA A 27 10.76 -40.27 -88.60
C ALA A 27 11.15 -39.77 -87.18
N ALA A 28 11.93 -40.58 -86.45
CA ALA A 28 12.54 -40.10 -85.23
C ALA A 28 13.29 -38.81 -85.54
N ALA A 29 12.70 -37.69 -85.14
CA ALA A 29 13.43 -36.45 -85.18
C ALA A 29 14.65 -36.59 -84.27
N HIS A 30 15.80 -36.92 -84.87
CA HIS A 30 17.04 -36.82 -84.21
C HIS A 30 17.21 -35.37 -83.81
N ALA A 31 17.31 -35.15 -82.47
CA ALA A 31 17.65 -33.83 -81.96
C ALA A 31 18.91 -33.38 -82.65
N ALA A 32 18.93 -32.14 -83.18
CA ALA A 32 20.13 -31.59 -83.77
C ALA A 32 21.29 -31.70 -82.78
N PRO A 33 22.47 -32.11 -83.19
CA PRO A 33 23.61 -32.24 -82.32
C PRO A 33 23.89 -30.91 -81.59
N ASP A 34 24.13 -30.96 -80.28
CA ASP A 34 24.30 -29.82 -79.40
C ASP A 34 25.55 -29.88 -78.58
N VAL A 35 25.88 -28.78 -77.97
CA VAL A 35 27.02 -28.59 -77.05
C VAL A 35 26.57 -28.36 -75.67
N HIS A 36 27.04 -29.18 -74.71
CA HIS A 36 26.55 -29.14 -73.32
C HIS A 36 27.60 -28.55 -72.38
N PRO A 37 27.29 -27.47 -71.65
CA PRO A 37 28.16 -26.95 -70.65
C PRO A 37 28.13 -27.82 -69.38
N ALA A 38 29.27 -27.94 -68.69
CA ALA A 38 29.38 -28.54 -67.40
C ALA A 38 30.27 -27.71 -66.49
N CYS A 39 29.72 -27.31 -65.32
CA CYS A 39 30.44 -26.55 -64.33
C CYS A 39 30.87 -27.40 -63.16
N SER A 40 32.05 -27.11 -62.61
CA SER A 40 32.60 -27.71 -61.40
C SER A 40 33.16 -26.62 -60.49
N PRO A 41 32.81 -26.57 -59.20
CA PRO A 41 31.91 -27.50 -58.48
C PRO A 41 30.45 -27.39 -58.89
N ALA A 42 29.60 -28.23 -58.31
CA ALA A 42 28.16 -28.18 -58.53
C ALA A 42 27.53 -26.78 -58.24
N PRO A 43 26.43 -26.40 -58.93
CA PRO A 43 25.61 -27.23 -59.84
C PRO A 43 26.24 -27.39 -61.23
N ALA A 44 26.24 -28.64 -61.75
CA ALA A 44 26.93 -28.99 -62.98
C ALA A 44 26.30 -28.38 -64.23
N ASP A 45 25.06 -27.98 -64.20
CA ASP A 45 24.30 -27.28 -65.22
C ASP A 45 24.67 -25.80 -65.39
N CYS A 46 25.63 -25.32 -64.60
CA CYS A 46 26.06 -23.91 -64.54
C CYS A 46 24.97 -22.94 -64.10
N SER A 47 23.91 -23.42 -63.41
CA SER A 47 22.84 -22.59 -62.97
C SER A 47 23.17 -21.89 -61.62
N GLY A 48 22.60 -20.72 -61.42
CA GLY A 48 22.77 -19.99 -60.15
C GLY A 48 24.10 -19.27 -59.98
N TRP A 49 24.42 -18.95 -58.73
CA TRP A 49 25.65 -18.29 -58.30
C TRP A 49 26.59 -19.27 -57.62
N TYR A 50 27.86 -19.12 -57.90
CA TYR A 50 28.92 -19.89 -57.23
C TYR A 50 29.68 -19.02 -56.23
N ARG A 51 29.89 -19.54 -55.06
CA ARG A 51 30.64 -18.85 -53.99
C ARG A 51 32.15 -19.21 -53.94
N VAL A 52 32.59 -19.98 -54.93
CA VAL A 52 33.96 -20.42 -55.07
C VAL A 52 34.31 -20.34 -56.55
N HIS A 53 35.60 -20.46 -56.86
CA HIS A 53 36.08 -20.57 -58.24
C HIS A 53 35.34 -21.68 -58.98
N VAL A 54 35.01 -21.42 -60.23
CA VAL A 54 34.28 -22.35 -61.08
C VAL A 54 35.09 -22.63 -62.34
N THR A 55 35.11 -23.90 -62.71
CA THR A 55 35.63 -24.32 -64.00
C THR A 55 34.45 -24.76 -64.87
N ILE A 56 34.34 -24.17 -66.07
CA ILE A 56 33.39 -24.61 -67.06
C ILE A 56 34.14 -25.43 -68.13
N SER A 57 33.54 -26.55 -68.49
CA SER A 57 33.97 -27.44 -69.57
C SER A 57 32.81 -27.77 -70.49
N TRP A 58 33.12 -28.32 -71.64
CA TRP A 58 32.15 -28.58 -72.69
C TRP A 58 32.17 -30.01 -73.18
N THR A 59 31.02 -30.67 -73.23
CA THR A 59 30.89 -31.96 -73.88
C THR A 59 30.08 -31.73 -75.17
N LEU A 60 30.51 -32.43 -76.24
CA LEU A 60 29.93 -32.31 -77.60
C LEU A 60 29.21 -33.62 -77.91
N ASP A 61 28.05 -33.47 -78.58
CA ASP A 61 27.42 -34.66 -79.14
C ASP A 61 28.31 -35.32 -80.19
N PRO A 62 28.12 -36.64 -80.43
CA PRO A 62 28.86 -37.37 -81.42
C PRO A 62 28.81 -36.76 -82.84
N GLY A 63 29.94 -36.60 -83.53
CA GLY A 63 30.00 -35.99 -84.85
C GLY A 63 30.42 -34.53 -84.88
N LEU A 64 30.26 -33.78 -83.75
CA LEU A 64 30.76 -32.41 -83.69
C LEU A 64 32.27 -32.34 -83.39
N THR A 65 32.91 -31.39 -83.99
CA THR A 65 34.30 -31.03 -83.74
C THR A 65 34.43 -29.63 -83.21
N LYS A 66 35.31 -29.39 -82.19
CA LYS A 66 35.56 -28.07 -81.65
C LYS A 66 36.15 -27.11 -82.69
N VAL A 67 35.53 -25.90 -82.74
CA VAL A 67 36.23 -24.83 -83.46
C VAL A 67 37.36 -24.31 -82.62
N ALA A 68 38.54 -24.18 -83.21
CA ALA A 68 39.77 -23.82 -82.50
C ALA A 68 39.54 -22.51 -81.69
N GLY A 69 39.98 -22.54 -80.44
CA GLY A 69 39.94 -21.40 -79.52
C GLY A 69 38.60 -21.15 -78.81
N THR A 70 37.53 -22.01 -79.03
CA THR A 70 36.21 -21.71 -78.49
C THR A 70 35.71 -22.67 -77.38
N CYS A 71 35.98 -23.94 -77.43
CA CYS A 71 35.43 -24.92 -76.43
C CYS A 71 36.49 -25.35 -75.39
N GLY A 72 37.42 -24.48 -75.03
CA GLY A 72 38.40 -24.75 -73.98
C GLY A 72 37.81 -24.76 -72.61
N THR A 73 38.48 -25.48 -71.69
CA THR A 73 38.11 -25.34 -70.26
C THR A 73 38.50 -23.95 -69.79
N LEU A 74 37.54 -23.26 -69.13
CA LEU A 74 37.71 -21.91 -68.62
C LEU A 74 37.55 -21.90 -67.09
N ALA A 75 38.59 -21.45 -66.40
CA ALA A 75 38.49 -21.21 -64.96
C ALA A 75 38.09 -19.76 -64.69
N ILE A 76 37.04 -19.59 -63.94
CA ILE A 76 36.50 -18.29 -63.52
C ILE A 76 36.83 -18.11 -62.03
N THR A 77 37.74 -17.20 -61.75
CA THR A 77 38.35 -17.05 -60.43
C THR A 77 38.00 -15.73 -59.77
N THR A 78 37.33 -14.82 -60.50
CA THR A 78 36.97 -13.50 -60.00
C THR A 78 35.44 -13.38 -59.92
N ASP A 79 34.99 -12.57 -59.00
CA ASP A 79 33.56 -12.23 -58.84
C ASP A 79 33.06 -11.52 -60.12
N GLY A 80 31.83 -11.88 -60.50
CA GLY A 80 31.17 -11.29 -61.67
C GLY A 80 30.39 -12.32 -62.49
N THR A 81 29.94 -11.84 -63.62
CA THR A 81 29.23 -12.68 -64.63
C THR A 81 30.13 -12.86 -65.84
N THR A 82 30.39 -14.09 -66.20
CA THR A 82 31.21 -14.43 -67.38
C THR A 82 30.38 -15.24 -68.35
N ILE A 83 30.37 -14.83 -69.62
CA ILE A 83 29.79 -15.62 -70.72
C ILE A 83 30.89 -16.49 -71.29
N ALA A 84 30.78 -17.79 -71.11
CA ALA A 84 31.66 -18.77 -71.79
C ALA A 84 30.95 -19.21 -73.06
N THR A 85 31.70 -19.26 -74.16
CA THR A 85 31.18 -19.61 -75.45
C THR A 85 31.88 -20.87 -76.02
N CYS A 86 31.10 -21.79 -76.50
CA CYS A 86 31.62 -22.92 -77.28
C CYS A 86 30.96 -22.96 -78.67
N LYS A 87 31.81 -23.04 -79.68
CA LYS A 87 31.38 -23.24 -81.05
C LYS A 87 31.98 -24.57 -81.61
N ALA A 88 31.10 -25.38 -82.11
CA ALA A 88 31.42 -26.64 -82.72
C ALA A 88 30.79 -26.78 -84.14
N SER A 89 31.36 -27.58 -84.93
CA SER A 89 30.85 -27.78 -86.34
C SER A 89 31.02 -29.24 -86.79
N ASP A 90 30.19 -29.64 -87.71
CA ASP A 90 30.26 -30.85 -88.48
C ASP A 90 30.10 -30.57 -89.98
N ALA A 91 29.91 -31.61 -90.83
CA ALA A 91 29.72 -31.47 -92.28
C ALA A 91 28.40 -30.79 -92.65
N GLY A 92 27.46 -30.72 -91.71
CA GLY A 92 26.09 -30.11 -91.93
C GLY A 92 25.93 -28.68 -91.43
N GLY A 93 26.88 -28.15 -90.66
CA GLY A 93 26.78 -26.81 -90.12
C GLY A 93 27.61 -26.55 -88.89
N SER A 94 27.26 -25.44 -88.17
CA SER A 94 27.88 -25.08 -86.85
C SER A 94 26.85 -24.76 -85.83
N VAL A 95 27.11 -25.19 -84.60
CA VAL A 95 26.31 -24.85 -83.39
C VAL A 95 27.18 -23.99 -82.47
N GLN A 96 26.60 -22.96 -81.89
CA GLN A 96 27.18 -22.11 -80.87
C GLN A 96 26.31 -22.13 -79.64
N ARG A 97 26.95 -22.37 -78.48
CA ARG A 97 26.33 -22.27 -77.12
C ARG A 97 27.07 -21.24 -76.32
N GLU A 98 26.26 -20.46 -75.61
CA GLU A 98 26.74 -19.50 -74.60
C GLU A 98 26.17 -19.90 -73.26
N GLN A 99 27.03 -19.95 -72.26
CA GLN A 99 26.65 -20.22 -70.91
C GLN A 99 27.08 -19.06 -70.02
N LEU A 100 26.11 -18.47 -69.38
CA LEU A 100 26.36 -17.46 -68.35
C LEU A 100 26.75 -18.17 -67.07
N VAL A 101 27.92 -17.88 -66.52
CA VAL A 101 28.41 -18.36 -65.24
C VAL A 101 28.55 -17.14 -64.33
N LYS A 102 28.03 -17.27 -63.10
CA LYS A 102 27.98 -16.20 -62.09
C LYS A 102 28.81 -16.63 -60.88
N VAL A 103 29.78 -15.85 -60.51
CA VAL A 103 30.66 -16.11 -59.35
C VAL A 103 30.56 -14.91 -58.41
N ASP A 104 30.35 -15.22 -57.11
CA ASP A 104 30.37 -14.24 -56.04
C ASP A 104 30.95 -14.90 -54.79
N GLN A 105 32.12 -14.50 -54.42
CA GLN A 105 32.90 -15.02 -53.26
C GLN A 105 32.89 -14.02 -52.12
N THR A 106 32.37 -12.83 -52.37
CA THR A 106 32.37 -11.72 -51.41
C THR A 106 31.18 -11.82 -50.47
N PRO A 107 31.40 -11.98 -49.17
CA PRO A 107 30.32 -12.01 -48.20
C PRO A 107 29.59 -10.66 -48.12
N PRO A 108 28.28 -10.66 -47.80
CA PRO A 108 27.49 -9.44 -47.65
C PRO A 108 28.03 -8.48 -46.57
N SER A 109 27.94 -7.19 -46.81
CA SER A 109 28.22 -6.13 -45.85
C SER A 109 27.03 -5.89 -44.96
N LEU A 110 27.24 -5.93 -43.63
CA LEU A 110 26.17 -5.72 -42.66
C LEU A 110 25.90 -4.23 -42.41
N LEU A 111 24.62 -3.89 -42.34
CA LEU A 111 24.13 -2.62 -41.79
C LEU A 111 24.11 -2.70 -40.25
N PRO A 112 24.11 -1.54 -39.55
CA PRO A 112 24.00 -1.53 -38.08
C PRO A 112 22.74 -2.28 -37.62
N PRO A 113 22.86 -3.24 -36.70
CA PRO A 113 21.70 -3.97 -36.18
C PRO A 113 20.71 -3.02 -35.47
N ALA A 114 19.43 -3.24 -35.66
CA ALA A 114 18.38 -2.39 -35.10
C ALA A 114 17.48 -3.18 -34.14
N PRO A 115 17.40 -2.78 -32.85
CA PRO A 115 16.37 -3.32 -31.96
C PRO A 115 14.99 -2.80 -32.35
N ALA A 116 13.97 -3.65 -32.26
CA ALA A 116 12.60 -3.33 -32.63
C ALA A 116 11.96 -2.25 -31.72
N ARG A 117 12.56 -1.97 -30.57
CA ARG A 117 12.17 -0.92 -29.63
C ARG A 117 13.39 -0.37 -28.91
N PRO A 118 13.32 0.86 -28.37
CA PRO A 118 14.38 1.39 -27.51
C PRO A 118 14.47 0.61 -26.19
N ALA A 119 15.56 0.79 -25.49
CA ALA A 119 15.72 0.29 -24.12
C ALA A 119 14.66 0.89 -23.18
N ASP A 120 14.23 0.12 -22.17
CA ASP A 120 13.17 0.52 -21.24
C ASP A 120 13.60 1.68 -20.34
N ALA A 121 14.80 1.61 -19.77
CA ALA A 121 15.39 2.66 -18.94
C ALA A 121 16.91 2.58 -18.94
N SER A 122 17.59 3.71 -19.01
CA SER A 122 19.05 3.84 -18.84
C SER A 122 19.88 2.83 -19.65
N GLY A 123 19.42 2.45 -20.85
CA GLY A 123 20.07 1.49 -21.71
C GLY A 123 19.85 0.01 -21.34
N TRP A 124 18.95 -0.27 -20.41
CA TRP A 124 18.54 -1.61 -20.01
C TRP A 124 17.22 -2.00 -20.66
N TYR A 125 17.12 -3.27 -21.03
CA TYR A 125 15.87 -3.92 -21.42
C TYR A 125 15.38 -4.76 -20.23
N ARG A 126 14.09 -4.72 -19.95
CA ARG A 126 13.42 -5.56 -18.94
C ARG A 126 12.33 -6.47 -19.53
N LEU A 127 12.01 -6.24 -20.78
CA LEU A 127 11.08 -7.05 -21.56
C LEU A 127 11.82 -7.61 -22.77
N PRO A 128 11.36 -8.74 -23.34
CA PRO A 128 11.94 -9.31 -24.54
C PRO A 128 12.12 -8.28 -25.65
N VAL A 129 13.23 -8.39 -26.39
CA VAL A 129 13.56 -7.49 -27.49
C VAL A 129 13.96 -8.28 -28.73
N ASP A 130 13.33 -7.94 -29.85
CA ASP A 130 13.68 -8.43 -31.18
C ASP A 130 14.77 -7.52 -31.76
N VAL A 131 15.81 -8.11 -32.34
CA VAL A 131 16.89 -7.41 -33.01
C VAL A 131 16.90 -7.84 -34.48
N ALA A 132 16.69 -6.88 -35.37
CA ALA A 132 16.77 -7.11 -36.81
C ALA A 132 18.20 -6.89 -37.30
N PHE A 133 18.63 -7.76 -38.20
CA PHE A 133 19.87 -7.63 -38.93
C PHE A 133 19.55 -7.42 -40.40
N ALA A 134 20.26 -6.55 -41.07
CA ALA A 134 20.14 -6.24 -42.47
C ALA A 134 21.55 -6.11 -43.08
N GLY A 135 21.65 -6.27 -44.37
CA GLY A 135 22.91 -6.15 -45.09
C GLY A 135 22.68 -5.75 -46.55
N THR A 136 23.76 -5.46 -47.25
CA THR A 136 23.82 -5.22 -48.66
C THR A 136 24.86 -6.10 -49.31
N ASP A 137 24.59 -6.59 -50.51
CA ASP A 137 25.52 -7.27 -51.35
C ASP A 137 25.41 -6.72 -52.75
N ALA A 138 26.56 -6.39 -53.36
CA ALA A 138 26.58 -5.68 -54.66
C ALA A 138 26.61 -6.65 -55.84
N MET A 139 26.91 -7.93 -55.62
CA MET A 139 27.13 -8.88 -56.71
C MET A 139 25.93 -9.82 -56.86
N SER A 140 25.75 -10.77 -55.98
CA SER A 140 24.63 -11.71 -56.03
C SER A 140 23.35 -11.18 -55.37
N GLY A 141 23.46 -10.16 -54.52
CA GLY A 141 22.38 -9.61 -53.72
C GLY A 141 22.09 -10.41 -52.45
N ILE A 142 21.28 -9.85 -51.57
CA ILE A 142 20.90 -10.49 -50.27
C ILE A 142 19.81 -11.54 -50.52
N ALA A 143 20.07 -12.79 -50.08
CA ALA A 143 19.03 -13.84 -50.02
C ALA A 143 18.17 -13.70 -48.75
N GLY A 144 18.78 -13.31 -47.66
CA GLY A 144 18.07 -13.07 -46.40
C GLY A 144 18.96 -12.77 -45.22
N CYS A 145 18.38 -12.16 -44.17
CA CYS A 145 19.03 -11.96 -42.88
C CYS A 145 18.17 -12.55 -41.75
N THR A 146 18.82 -13.21 -40.78
CA THR A 146 18.16 -13.74 -39.61
C THR A 146 18.07 -12.65 -38.55
N GLY A 147 16.87 -12.42 -38.00
CA GLY A 147 16.70 -11.69 -36.75
C GLY A 147 16.84 -12.60 -35.56
N ALA A 148 17.05 -12.01 -34.39
CA ALA A 148 17.08 -12.77 -33.16
C ALA A 148 16.30 -12.06 -32.06
N ARG A 149 15.58 -12.83 -31.24
CA ARG A 149 14.83 -12.35 -30.08
C ARG A 149 15.55 -12.72 -28.82
N TYR A 150 15.79 -11.74 -27.96
CA TYR A 150 16.31 -11.99 -26.60
C TYR A 150 15.17 -12.10 -25.60
N THR A 151 15.05 -13.25 -24.95
CA THR A 151 14.12 -13.56 -23.88
C THR A 151 14.81 -14.23 -22.69
N GLY A 152 16.14 -14.10 -22.65
CA GLY A 152 17.00 -14.89 -21.77
C GLY A 152 17.09 -14.38 -20.34
N LEU A 153 18.12 -14.83 -19.65
CA LEU A 153 18.38 -14.50 -18.27
C LEU A 153 18.89 -13.06 -18.11
N ASP A 154 18.68 -12.51 -16.92
CA ASP A 154 19.24 -11.21 -16.54
C ASP A 154 20.77 -11.20 -16.68
N ALA A 155 21.29 -10.19 -17.38
CA ALA A 155 22.72 -10.05 -17.63
C ALA A 155 23.13 -8.59 -17.86
N ALA A 156 24.23 -8.19 -17.25
CA ALA A 156 24.80 -6.85 -17.43
C ALA A 156 25.39 -6.61 -18.81
N ALA A 157 25.75 -7.70 -19.53
CA ALA A 157 26.20 -7.68 -20.90
C ALA A 157 25.82 -9.00 -21.58
N VAL A 158 25.09 -8.91 -22.66
CA VAL A 158 24.74 -10.03 -23.49
C VAL A 158 24.83 -9.60 -24.95
N THR A 159 25.11 -10.55 -25.82
CA THR A 159 25.23 -10.31 -27.25
C THR A 159 24.20 -11.14 -27.99
N VAL A 160 23.37 -10.47 -28.78
CA VAL A 160 22.47 -11.09 -29.75
C VAL A 160 23.19 -11.16 -31.10
N ALA A 161 23.22 -12.33 -31.72
CA ALA A 161 23.83 -12.53 -33.02
C ALA A 161 22.81 -12.78 -34.11
N GLY A 162 23.08 -12.29 -35.31
CA GLY A 162 22.27 -12.55 -36.48
C GLY A 162 23.20 -12.67 -37.71
N THR A 163 22.74 -13.38 -38.74
CA THR A 163 23.53 -13.67 -39.94
C THR A 163 22.80 -13.22 -41.19
N CYS A 164 23.47 -12.51 -42.07
CA CYS A 164 23.00 -12.26 -43.44
C CYS A 164 23.69 -13.22 -44.41
N THR A 165 22.94 -13.72 -45.34
CA THR A 165 23.36 -14.61 -46.41
C THR A 165 23.02 -13.96 -47.76
N ASP A 166 23.96 -13.97 -48.69
CA ASP A 166 23.71 -13.54 -50.07
C ASP A 166 23.13 -14.69 -50.90
N VAL A 167 22.81 -14.41 -52.19
CA VAL A 167 22.23 -15.41 -53.07
C VAL A 167 23.24 -16.47 -53.50
N ALA A 168 24.55 -16.18 -53.43
CA ALA A 168 25.62 -17.14 -53.67
C ALA A 168 25.85 -18.08 -52.46
N GLY A 169 25.33 -17.72 -51.29
CA GLY A 169 25.46 -18.50 -50.06
C GLY A 169 26.63 -18.09 -49.19
N ASN A 170 27.30 -16.93 -49.45
CA ASN A 170 28.26 -16.38 -48.52
C ASN A 170 27.53 -15.76 -47.32
N THR A 171 28.19 -15.77 -46.17
CA THR A 171 27.54 -15.33 -44.94
C THR A 171 28.41 -14.36 -44.12
N THR A 172 27.72 -13.39 -43.48
CA THR A 172 28.35 -12.51 -42.48
C THR A 172 27.50 -12.47 -41.24
N THR A 173 28.15 -12.63 -40.07
CA THR A 173 27.47 -12.60 -38.76
C THR A 173 27.70 -11.27 -38.07
N GLY A 174 26.61 -10.63 -37.67
CA GLY A 174 26.60 -9.42 -36.85
C GLY A 174 26.32 -9.69 -35.39
N LYS A 175 26.62 -8.70 -34.54
CA LYS A 175 26.41 -8.76 -33.08
C LYS A 175 25.80 -7.47 -32.58
N PHE A 176 24.78 -7.58 -31.71
CA PHE A 176 24.14 -6.47 -31.02
C PHE A 176 24.33 -6.65 -29.52
N PRO A 177 25.08 -5.76 -28.82
CA PRO A 177 25.22 -5.82 -27.39
C PRO A 177 24.01 -5.22 -26.70
N LEU A 178 23.50 -5.83 -25.60
CA LEU A 178 22.43 -5.30 -24.79
C LEU A 178 22.63 -5.63 -23.30
N ARG A 179 21.91 -4.93 -22.45
CA ARG A 179 21.80 -5.18 -21.02
C ARG A 179 20.37 -5.57 -20.72
N PHE A 180 20.18 -6.64 -19.99
CA PHE A 180 18.85 -7.17 -19.69
C PHE A 180 18.68 -7.43 -18.19
N ASP A 181 17.66 -6.84 -17.59
CA ASP A 181 17.29 -7.04 -16.19
C ASP A 181 15.78 -6.98 -16.05
N ALA A 182 15.14 -8.12 -15.82
CA ALA A 182 13.70 -8.25 -15.61
C ALA A 182 13.35 -8.49 -14.13
N THR A 183 14.34 -8.52 -13.24
CA THR A 183 14.15 -8.80 -11.82
C THR A 183 13.94 -7.52 -11.02
N PRO A 184 12.79 -7.35 -10.33
CA PRO A 184 12.54 -6.18 -9.50
C PRO A 184 13.43 -6.13 -8.24
N PRO A 185 13.69 -4.94 -7.68
CA PRO A 185 14.50 -4.78 -6.49
C PRO A 185 13.86 -5.42 -5.25
N VAL A 186 14.66 -5.91 -4.32
CA VAL A 186 14.21 -6.52 -3.07
C VAL A 186 14.14 -5.48 -1.95
N ILE A 187 12.93 -5.16 -1.48
CA ILE A 187 12.71 -4.26 -0.33
C ILE A 187 12.82 -5.07 0.96
N ARG A 188 13.87 -4.82 1.76
CA ARG A 188 14.18 -5.61 2.96
C ARG A 188 13.43 -5.11 4.18
N ARG A 189 13.58 -3.84 4.55
CA ARG A 189 13.01 -3.26 5.77
C ARG A 189 12.65 -1.78 5.63
N ALA A 190 11.66 -1.36 6.42
CA ALA A 190 11.34 0.03 6.66
C ALA A 190 12.06 0.54 7.93
N ILE A 191 12.48 1.79 7.93
CA ILE A 191 13.18 2.47 9.01
C ILE A 191 12.46 3.77 9.29
N ALA A 192 11.97 3.95 10.53
CA ALA A 192 11.37 5.20 10.93
C ALA A 192 12.43 6.31 11.07
N GLY A 193 12.13 7.51 10.59
CA GLY A 193 13.02 8.67 10.65
C GLY A 193 13.19 9.26 12.06
N ARG A 194 12.40 8.80 13.03
CA ARG A 194 12.48 9.18 14.44
C ARG A 194 12.03 8.01 15.34
N GLY A 195 12.31 8.10 16.62
CA GLY A 195 11.80 7.15 17.61
C GLY A 195 10.29 7.27 17.85
N PRO A 196 9.67 6.25 18.46
CA PRO A 196 8.27 6.28 18.87
C PRO A 196 8.01 7.33 19.96
N ASP A 197 6.78 7.84 20.04
CA ASP A 197 6.38 8.88 20.99
C ASP A 197 6.10 8.29 22.39
N HIS A 198 5.52 7.10 22.47
CA HIS A 198 5.15 6.46 23.73
C HIS A 198 4.99 4.94 23.58
N ASP A 199 5.66 4.14 24.43
CA ASP A 199 5.55 2.67 24.51
C ASP A 199 5.57 1.96 23.13
N GLY A 200 6.45 2.39 22.24
CA GLY A 200 6.58 1.83 20.89
C GLY A 200 5.56 2.36 19.86
N TRP A 201 4.67 3.28 20.25
CA TRP A 201 3.65 3.90 19.41
C TRP A 201 4.06 5.28 18.90
N TYR A 202 3.62 5.59 17.68
CA TYR A 202 3.72 6.92 17.10
C TYR A 202 2.36 7.62 17.17
N ASN A 203 2.34 8.86 17.62
CA ASN A 203 1.13 9.69 17.68
C ASN A 203 1.29 11.02 16.93
N HIS A 204 2.44 11.22 16.28
CA HIS A 204 2.72 12.30 15.34
C HIS A 204 3.22 11.72 14.02
N PRO A 205 3.14 12.47 12.90
CA PRO A 205 3.62 12.01 11.61
C PRO A 205 5.06 11.53 11.65
N VAL A 206 5.33 10.43 10.93
CA VAL A 206 6.66 9.82 10.85
C VAL A 206 6.99 9.49 9.40
N VAL A 207 8.19 9.89 8.97
CA VAL A 207 8.72 9.56 7.65
C VAL A 207 9.38 8.19 7.73
N MET A 208 8.95 7.28 6.86
CA MET A 208 9.51 5.94 6.71
C MET A 208 10.47 5.93 5.52
N ARG A 209 11.70 5.49 5.75
CA ARG A 209 12.70 5.22 4.73
C ARG A 209 12.87 3.72 4.56
N PHE A 210 13.37 3.29 3.40
CA PHE A 210 13.46 1.87 3.09
C PHE A 210 14.90 1.45 2.78
N ARG A 211 15.23 0.24 3.15
CA ARG A 211 16.43 -0.46 2.70
C ARG A 211 16.02 -1.47 1.64
N ALA A 212 16.39 -1.17 0.41
CA ALA A 212 16.20 -2.04 -0.75
C ALA A 212 17.54 -2.30 -1.44
N LYS A 213 17.61 -3.36 -2.21
CA LYS A 213 18.77 -3.69 -3.04
C LYS A 213 18.29 -4.34 -4.33
N ASP A 214 18.85 -3.91 -5.42
CA ASP A 214 18.86 -4.65 -6.66
C ASP A 214 20.26 -5.23 -6.93
N ALA A 215 20.30 -6.42 -7.55
CA ALA A 215 21.55 -7.18 -7.67
C ALA A 215 22.30 -6.90 -8.97
N LEU A 216 21.60 -6.45 -10.01
CA LEU A 216 22.14 -6.36 -11.35
C LEU A 216 22.17 -4.93 -11.90
N SER A 217 21.02 -4.36 -12.23
CA SER A 217 20.96 -2.98 -12.73
C SER A 217 21.18 -1.94 -11.64
N GLY A 218 20.97 -2.32 -10.38
CA GLY A 218 21.10 -1.46 -9.21
C GLY A 218 19.83 -0.69 -8.89
N LEU A 219 19.73 -0.17 -7.65
CA LEU A 219 18.58 0.59 -7.18
C LEU A 219 18.59 2.01 -7.75
N ALA A 220 17.54 2.41 -8.46
CA ALA A 220 17.38 3.77 -8.98
C ALA A 220 16.71 4.69 -7.96
N GLN A 221 15.56 4.26 -7.40
CA GLN A 221 14.83 5.09 -6.43
C GLN A 221 14.04 4.23 -5.44
N CYS A 222 13.88 4.78 -4.25
CA CYS A 222 13.06 4.20 -3.20
C CYS A 222 12.55 5.34 -2.29
N PRO A 223 11.53 6.10 -2.73
CA PRO A 223 11.10 7.32 -2.07
C PRO A 223 10.58 7.02 -0.66
N PRO A 224 10.81 7.93 0.30
CA PRO A 224 10.27 7.80 1.63
C PRO A 224 8.75 7.99 1.64
N VAL A 225 8.06 7.37 2.61
CA VAL A 225 6.63 7.48 2.81
C VAL A 225 6.33 8.20 4.12
N LEU A 226 5.49 9.24 4.08
CA LEU A 226 4.97 9.90 5.27
C LEU A 226 3.77 9.12 5.80
N VAL A 227 3.93 8.52 6.97
CA VAL A 227 2.81 7.92 7.71
C VAL A 227 2.20 8.98 8.60
N SER A 228 0.96 9.38 8.29
CA SER A 228 0.20 10.43 8.99
C SER A 228 -1.31 10.18 8.85
N GLY A 229 -2.15 11.05 9.41
CA GLY A 229 -3.59 11.11 9.17
C GLY A 229 -4.43 10.28 10.12
N VAL A 230 -5.56 9.75 9.61
CA VAL A 230 -6.62 9.18 10.44
C VAL A 230 -6.09 8.06 11.32
N PRO A 231 -6.38 8.15 12.60
CA PRO A 231 -5.86 7.26 13.61
C PRO A 231 -6.50 5.89 13.56
N SER A 232 -5.71 4.91 13.92
CA SER A 232 -6.28 3.64 14.31
C SER A 232 -5.61 3.20 15.60
N SER A 233 -6.38 2.65 16.50
CA SER A 233 -5.87 1.97 17.70
C SER A 233 -5.09 0.67 17.35
N ARG A 234 -4.77 0.46 16.09
CA ARG A 234 -4.09 -0.69 15.51
C ARG A 234 -2.87 -0.26 14.70
N ALA A 235 -2.05 -1.23 14.31
CA ALA A 235 -0.95 -0.99 13.39
C ALA A 235 -1.46 -0.40 12.06
N ARG A 236 -0.81 0.67 11.59
CA ARG A 236 -1.12 1.30 10.32
C ARG A 236 -0.28 0.68 9.22
N ALA A 237 -0.95 0.21 8.16
CA ALA A 237 -0.29 -0.29 6.96
C ALA A 237 0.10 0.86 6.03
N PHE A 238 1.22 0.71 5.34
CA PHE A 238 1.70 1.59 4.26
C PHE A 238 2.57 0.77 3.31
N ASN A 239 2.67 1.21 2.06
CA ASN A 239 3.45 0.53 1.04
C ASN A 239 4.76 1.28 0.76
N ALA A 240 5.83 0.52 0.63
CA ALA A 240 7.06 0.97 0.01
C ALA A 240 7.01 0.61 -1.47
N THR A 241 7.42 1.52 -2.34
CA THR A 241 7.59 1.26 -3.77
C THR A 241 8.98 1.69 -4.15
N CYS A 242 9.76 0.76 -4.70
CA CYS A 242 11.13 1.01 -5.14
C CYS A 242 11.28 0.59 -6.60
N ALA A 243 12.11 1.29 -7.35
CA ALA A 243 12.46 0.96 -8.73
C ALA A 243 13.98 0.77 -8.87
N ASP A 244 14.39 -0.13 -9.75
CA ASP A 244 15.77 -0.29 -10.19
C ASP A 244 16.10 0.58 -11.41
N VAL A 245 17.34 0.51 -11.89
CA VAL A 245 17.82 1.29 -13.03
C VAL A 245 17.25 0.77 -14.35
N ALA A 246 16.87 -0.51 -14.43
CA ALA A 246 16.19 -1.09 -15.60
C ALA A 246 14.70 -0.71 -15.68
N GLY A 247 14.13 -0.11 -14.62
CA GLY A 247 12.74 0.32 -14.54
C GLY A 247 11.79 -0.74 -13.97
N ASN A 248 12.28 -1.85 -13.41
CA ASN A 248 11.43 -2.79 -12.71
C ASN A 248 11.00 -2.19 -11.36
N VAL A 249 9.77 -2.47 -10.94
CA VAL A 249 9.17 -1.89 -9.73
C VAL A 249 8.77 -2.99 -8.75
N ALA A 250 9.21 -2.84 -7.52
CA ALA A 250 8.75 -3.66 -6.40
C ALA A 250 7.88 -2.85 -5.44
N THR A 251 6.85 -3.48 -4.91
CA THR A 251 6.01 -2.91 -3.83
C THR A 251 5.95 -3.88 -2.67
N LYS A 252 6.13 -3.37 -1.43
CA LYS A 252 6.05 -4.17 -0.21
C LYS A 252 5.28 -3.43 0.87
N ALA A 253 4.33 -4.13 1.47
CA ALA A 253 3.56 -3.62 2.60
C ALA A 253 4.35 -3.73 3.90
N PHE A 254 4.24 -2.69 4.73
CA PHE A 254 4.75 -2.62 6.10
C PHE A 254 3.67 -2.11 7.03
N THR A 255 3.85 -2.33 8.32
CA THR A 255 2.97 -1.83 9.36
C THR A 255 3.76 -1.13 10.45
N ILE A 256 3.15 -0.12 11.08
CA ILE A 256 3.73 0.61 12.22
C ILE A 256 2.64 0.87 13.26
N PRO A 257 2.92 0.74 14.56
CA PRO A 257 2.00 1.17 15.60
C PRO A 257 1.79 2.69 15.55
N TYR A 258 0.63 3.14 15.06
CA TYR A 258 0.33 4.55 14.88
C TYR A 258 -1.08 4.89 15.35
N ASP A 259 -1.21 5.86 16.26
CA ASP A 259 -2.49 6.38 16.73
C ASP A 259 -2.36 7.84 17.14
N ALA A 260 -2.91 8.74 16.35
CA ALA A 260 -2.96 10.18 16.64
C ALA A 260 -4.30 10.63 17.21
N THR A 261 -5.24 9.71 17.53
CA THR A 261 -6.54 10.04 18.12
C THR A 261 -6.40 10.23 19.62
N ARG A 262 -6.94 11.33 20.08
CA ARG A 262 -7.07 11.53 21.52
C ARG A 262 -8.24 10.69 22.08
N PRO A 263 -8.08 10.09 23.27
CA PRO A 263 -9.18 9.40 23.92
C PRO A 263 -10.34 10.36 24.17
N ALA A 264 -11.56 9.84 24.31
CA ALA A 264 -12.71 10.66 24.67
C ALA A 264 -12.51 11.34 26.02
N ALA A 265 -13.10 12.52 26.20
CA ALA A 265 -12.98 13.26 27.45
C ALA A 265 -13.59 12.46 28.61
N PRO A 266 -12.85 12.27 29.74
CA PRO A 266 -13.41 11.54 30.87
C PRO A 266 -14.59 12.29 31.48
N VAL A 267 -15.65 11.57 31.87
CA VAL A 267 -16.72 12.11 32.68
C VAL A 267 -16.26 12.13 34.14
N LEU A 268 -16.41 13.29 34.78
CA LEU A 268 -15.87 13.55 36.10
C LEU A 268 -16.97 13.96 37.08
N ARG A 269 -17.14 13.20 38.14
CA ARG A 269 -17.96 13.54 39.29
C ARG A 269 -17.08 13.73 40.53
N VAL A 270 -17.07 14.93 41.12
CA VAL A 270 -16.33 15.20 42.33
C VAL A 270 -17.30 15.53 43.46
N THR A 271 -17.22 14.76 44.54
CA THR A 271 -17.97 14.96 45.76
C THR A 271 -17.02 15.22 46.91
N ALA A 272 -17.43 16.04 47.85
CA ALA A 272 -16.67 16.35 49.05
C ALA A 272 -17.39 15.91 50.32
N ALA A 273 -16.63 15.55 51.31
CA ALA A 273 -17.07 15.29 52.66
C ALA A 273 -16.01 15.84 53.62
N ASP A 274 -16.19 15.60 54.91
CA ASP A 274 -15.22 15.99 55.92
C ASP A 274 -13.81 15.43 55.61
N ARG A 275 -12.83 16.31 55.39
CA ARG A 275 -11.43 16.01 55.15
C ARG A 275 -11.15 14.98 54.04
N ARG A 276 -12.03 14.94 53.03
CA ARG A 276 -11.85 14.07 51.84
C ARG A 276 -12.60 14.60 50.62
N ALA A 277 -12.07 14.30 49.45
CA ALA A 277 -12.73 14.47 48.16
C ALA A 277 -12.74 13.13 47.43
N ARG A 278 -13.93 12.71 46.93
CA ARG A 278 -14.06 11.52 46.10
C ARG A 278 -14.25 11.96 44.65
N ILE A 279 -13.42 11.44 43.81
CA ILE A 279 -13.38 11.69 42.36
C ILE A 279 -13.86 10.41 41.67
N GLY A 280 -15.10 10.43 41.13
CA GLY A 280 -15.62 9.37 40.26
C GLY A 280 -15.25 9.68 38.81
N ILE A 281 -14.83 8.66 38.07
CA ILE A 281 -14.28 8.81 36.73
C ILE A 281 -14.91 7.75 35.83
N THR A 282 -15.51 8.19 34.72
CA THR A 282 -15.85 7.30 33.60
C THR A 282 -14.98 7.69 32.44
N ALA A 283 -14.10 6.79 32.02
CA ALA A 283 -13.18 6.97 30.90
C ALA A 283 -13.58 6.08 29.72
N SER A 284 -13.19 6.46 28.50
CA SER A 284 -13.39 5.63 27.31
C SER A 284 -12.60 4.32 27.38
N PRO A 285 -13.05 3.26 26.68
CA PRO A 285 -12.33 1.98 26.59
C PRO A 285 -10.89 2.14 26.08
N ASP A 286 -10.64 3.14 25.24
CA ASP A 286 -9.36 3.51 24.67
C ASP A 286 -8.36 4.05 25.72
N THR A 287 -8.84 4.49 26.88
CA THR A 287 -8.00 5.02 27.96
C THR A 287 -7.15 3.93 28.61
N ARG A 288 -5.85 4.01 28.48
CA ARG A 288 -4.87 3.11 29.11
C ARG A 288 -4.55 3.50 30.56
N THR A 289 -4.41 4.81 30.78
CA THR A 289 -3.96 5.35 32.08
C THR A 289 -4.74 6.62 32.43
N ILE A 290 -5.10 6.75 33.69
CA ILE A 290 -5.65 7.96 34.28
C ILE A 290 -4.59 8.64 35.14
N ARG A 291 -4.38 9.93 34.95
CA ARG A 291 -3.58 10.78 35.82
C ARG A 291 -4.47 11.82 36.48
N ILE A 292 -4.40 11.92 37.79
CA ILE A 292 -5.17 12.92 38.57
C ILE A 292 -4.19 13.91 39.18
N THR A 293 -4.40 15.20 38.89
CA THR A 293 -3.67 16.28 39.54
C THR A 293 -4.63 17.15 40.35
N ARG A 294 -4.12 17.69 41.45
CA ARG A 294 -4.83 18.58 42.36
C ARG A 294 -4.11 19.91 42.48
N VAL A 295 -4.87 20.99 42.43
CA VAL A 295 -4.41 22.34 42.72
C VAL A 295 -5.22 22.88 43.92
N PRO A 296 -4.59 23.24 45.03
CA PRO A 296 -5.25 23.90 46.14
C PRO A 296 -5.49 25.39 45.82
N GLY A 297 -6.67 25.92 46.18
CA GLY A 297 -7.02 27.33 45.95
C GLY A 297 -7.40 27.68 44.50
N LEU A 298 -7.44 28.98 44.17
CA LEU A 298 -7.93 29.49 42.89
C LEU A 298 -6.82 30.04 41.96
N ARG A 299 -5.69 30.47 42.48
CA ARG A 299 -4.54 30.98 41.68
C ARG A 299 -3.21 30.68 42.38
N GLY A 300 -2.14 30.51 41.60
CA GLY A 300 -0.73 30.55 42.04
C GLY A 300 -0.17 29.29 42.72
N HIS A 301 -0.93 28.24 42.95
CA HIS A 301 -0.42 27.04 43.59
C HIS A 301 0.06 25.98 42.58
N ARG A 302 1.18 25.35 42.87
CA ARG A 302 1.71 24.23 42.06
C ARG A 302 0.73 23.07 42.05
N SER A 303 0.53 22.50 40.87
CA SER A 303 -0.26 21.27 40.74
C SER A 303 0.52 20.09 41.28
N SER A 304 -0.11 19.24 42.06
CA SER A 304 0.45 17.98 42.55
C SER A 304 -0.25 16.79 41.91
N ARG A 305 0.54 15.80 41.43
CA ARG A 305 -0.01 14.52 41.00
C ARG A 305 -0.42 13.73 42.25
N VAL A 306 -1.71 13.37 42.32
CA VAL A 306 -2.28 12.64 43.43
C VAL A 306 -2.56 11.17 43.11
N TYR A 307 -2.64 10.83 41.81
CA TYR A 307 -2.83 9.48 41.34
C TYR A 307 -2.36 9.30 39.89
N GLN A 308 -1.85 8.10 39.57
CA GLN A 308 -1.63 7.64 38.19
C GLN A 308 -1.83 6.12 38.14
N GLY A 309 -2.61 5.63 37.17
CA GLY A 309 -2.93 4.22 37.00
C GLY A 309 -4.33 4.02 36.43
N ARG A 310 -4.88 2.83 36.54
CA ARG A 310 -6.25 2.50 36.16
C ARG A 310 -7.17 2.59 37.38
N VAL A 311 -8.18 3.49 37.33
CA VAL A 311 -9.13 3.64 38.40
C VAL A 311 -10.46 4.21 37.91
N ARG A 312 -11.57 3.73 38.47
CA ARG A 312 -12.92 4.31 38.27
C ARG A 312 -13.28 5.33 39.35
N SER A 313 -12.64 5.28 40.49
CA SER A 313 -12.82 6.28 41.56
C SER A 313 -11.54 6.40 42.38
N PHE A 314 -11.25 7.63 42.82
CA PHE A 314 -10.13 7.94 43.69
C PHE A 314 -10.62 8.79 44.87
N THR A 315 -10.15 8.52 46.08
CA THR A 315 -10.45 9.31 47.25
C THR A 315 -9.19 10.01 47.77
N ASP A 316 -9.18 11.34 47.60
CA ASP A 316 -8.14 12.18 48.20
C ASP A 316 -8.44 12.48 49.66
N ARG A 317 -7.57 12.00 50.54
CA ARG A 317 -7.64 12.22 52.02
C ARG A 317 -6.65 13.30 52.50
N ARG A 318 -5.81 13.82 51.59
CA ARG A 318 -4.84 14.88 51.88
C ARG A 318 -5.41 16.25 51.54
N VAL A 319 -6.62 16.52 52.00
CA VAL A 319 -7.36 17.77 51.78
C VAL A 319 -7.89 18.30 53.09
N SER A 320 -7.99 19.65 53.19
CA SER A 320 -8.43 20.34 54.40
C SER A 320 -9.83 20.92 54.21
N ASN A 321 -10.63 20.91 55.26
CA ASN A 321 -11.94 21.55 55.29
C ASN A 321 -11.86 23.07 55.02
N GLY A 322 -12.92 23.62 54.44
CA GLY A 322 -13.01 25.04 54.08
C GLY A 322 -12.25 25.43 52.82
N ARG A 323 -11.31 24.59 52.35
CA ARG A 323 -10.49 24.89 51.18
C ARG A 323 -11.17 24.43 49.89
N ARG A 324 -10.95 25.21 48.81
CA ARG A 324 -11.33 24.83 47.47
C ARG A 324 -10.17 24.11 46.78
N TYR A 325 -10.49 23.08 46.00
CA TYR A 325 -9.54 22.31 45.20
C TYR A 325 -10.04 22.19 43.77
N ARG A 326 -9.11 22.25 42.82
CA ARG A 326 -9.36 21.91 41.43
C ARG A 326 -8.68 20.58 41.12
N TYR A 327 -9.46 19.58 40.75
CA TYR A 327 -8.96 18.31 40.26
C TYR A 327 -8.99 18.34 38.73
N THR A 328 -7.87 17.93 38.11
CA THR A 328 -7.79 17.69 36.67
C THR A 328 -7.51 16.22 36.45
N VAL A 329 -8.41 15.57 35.74
CA VAL A 329 -8.26 14.18 35.30
C VAL A 329 -7.79 14.18 33.86
N THR A 330 -6.70 13.51 33.58
CA THR A 330 -6.13 13.31 32.27
C THR A 330 -6.29 11.84 31.90
N ALA A 331 -7.06 11.55 30.87
CA ALA A 331 -7.10 10.26 30.20
C ALA A 331 -5.93 10.18 29.22
N ILE A 332 -5.21 9.07 29.22
CA ILE A 332 -4.04 8.80 28.38
C ILE A 332 -4.27 7.44 27.72
N ASP A 333 -4.21 7.37 26.40
CA ASP A 333 -4.31 6.13 25.63
C ASP A 333 -2.96 5.39 25.54
N ARG A 334 -2.92 4.34 24.70
CA ARG A 334 -1.72 3.53 24.50
C ARG A 334 -0.61 4.31 23.77
N ALA A 335 -0.97 5.17 22.83
CA ALA A 335 -0.02 5.96 22.05
C ALA A 335 0.45 7.24 22.78
N GLY A 336 -0.06 7.49 23.99
CA GLY A 336 0.29 8.66 24.78
C GLY A 336 -0.55 9.90 24.49
N ASN A 337 -1.58 9.81 23.62
CA ASN A 337 -2.48 10.93 23.40
C ASN A 337 -3.29 11.22 24.66
N THR A 338 -3.60 12.49 24.89
CA THR A 338 -4.23 12.91 26.15
C THR A 338 -5.49 13.72 25.96
N ARG A 339 -6.47 13.50 26.83
CA ARG A 339 -7.66 14.34 26.99
C ARG A 339 -7.87 14.66 28.46
N ARG A 340 -8.26 15.90 28.78
CA ARG A 340 -8.38 16.40 30.14
C ARG A 340 -9.78 16.91 30.45
N LYS A 341 -10.23 16.66 31.70
CA LYS A 341 -11.42 17.28 32.27
C LYS A 341 -11.09 17.75 33.68
N ALA A 342 -11.59 18.91 34.07
CA ALA A 342 -11.37 19.44 35.41
C ALA A 342 -12.71 19.73 36.12
N ALA A 343 -12.68 19.57 37.42
CA ALA A 343 -13.78 19.95 38.31
C ALA A 343 -13.24 20.65 39.56
N ARG A 344 -14.06 21.52 40.13
CA ARG A 344 -13.74 22.22 41.39
C ARG A 344 -14.64 21.69 42.51
N VAL A 345 -14.08 21.63 43.70
CA VAL A 345 -14.83 21.22 44.90
C VAL A 345 -14.34 21.99 46.11
N ARG A 346 -15.28 22.34 46.99
CA ARG A 346 -14.96 22.84 48.35
C ARG A 346 -15.06 21.66 49.32
N VAL A 347 -14.03 21.36 50.01
CA VAL A 347 -14.00 20.26 50.98
C VAL A 347 -14.59 20.72 52.30
N GLY A 348 -15.36 19.85 52.95
CA GLY A 348 -15.94 20.09 54.27
C GLY A 348 -17.30 19.37 54.38
N ALA A 349 -17.74 19.28 55.58
CA ALA A 349 -19.09 18.85 55.91
C ALA A 349 -20.09 19.91 55.40
N ARG A 350 -21.28 19.46 54.96
CA ARG A 350 -22.34 20.32 54.44
C ARG A 350 -23.71 19.75 54.78
N LEU A 351 -24.69 20.62 54.81
CA LEU A 351 -26.10 20.22 54.93
C LEU A 351 -26.52 19.60 53.55
N LEU A 352 -27.35 18.55 53.59
CA LEU A 352 -27.78 17.81 52.41
C LEU A 352 -29.28 18.06 52.09
N GLY A 353 -30.12 18.01 53.08
CA GLY A 353 -31.57 18.24 52.95
C GLY A 353 -32.20 18.77 54.20
N PRO A 354 -33.32 19.52 54.08
CA PRO A 354 -33.94 19.98 52.84
C PRO A 354 -33.08 21.02 52.09
N PRO A 355 -33.35 21.28 50.77
CA PRO A 355 -32.69 22.35 50.03
C PRO A 355 -32.88 23.71 50.71
N ASP A 356 -31.89 24.60 50.58
CA ASP A 356 -31.99 25.94 51.15
C ASP A 356 -33.14 26.73 50.48
N GLY A 357 -34.00 27.37 51.27
CA GLY A 357 -35.16 28.12 50.81
C GLY A 357 -36.35 27.26 50.32
N SER A 358 -36.30 25.93 50.49
CA SER A 358 -37.38 25.04 50.04
C SER A 358 -38.69 25.26 50.85
N VAL A 359 -39.81 25.06 50.18
CA VAL A 359 -41.14 24.98 50.83
C VAL A 359 -41.42 23.52 51.15
N VAL A 360 -41.85 23.23 52.36
CA VAL A 360 -42.15 21.88 52.85
C VAL A 360 -43.56 21.84 53.48
N SER A 361 -44.37 20.90 53.04
CA SER A 361 -45.76 20.69 53.54
C SER A 361 -45.84 19.67 54.68
N ALA A 362 -44.77 18.90 54.88
CA ALA A 362 -44.70 17.88 55.93
C ALA A 362 -43.38 18.04 56.71
N PRO A 363 -43.25 17.44 57.92
CA PRO A 363 -42.01 17.49 58.71
C PRO A 363 -40.80 16.97 57.93
N PRO A 364 -39.82 17.83 57.57
CA PRO A 364 -38.74 17.45 56.73
C PRO A 364 -37.69 16.61 57.46
N LEU A 365 -36.96 15.78 56.70
CA LEU A 365 -35.72 15.12 57.13
C LEU A 365 -34.56 16.09 56.99
N LEU A 366 -34.06 16.59 58.12
CA LEU A 366 -32.83 17.36 58.19
C LEU A 366 -31.66 16.40 58.05
N SER A 367 -30.81 16.58 57.06
CA SER A 367 -29.69 15.68 56.78
C SER A 367 -28.42 16.45 56.40
N TRP A 368 -27.25 15.87 56.75
CA TRP A 368 -25.97 16.49 56.47
C TRP A 368 -24.88 15.41 56.28
N THR A 369 -23.72 15.79 55.78
CA THR A 369 -22.59 14.89 55.63
C THR A 369 -22.03 14.50 57.01
N ARG A 370 -21.68 13.22 57.17
CA ARG A 370 -21.02 12.75 58.41
C ARG A 370 -19.71 13.49 58.62
N VAL A 371 -19.50 14.04 59.81
CA VAL A 371 -18.21 14.59 60.23
C VAL A 371 -17.40 13.47 60.89
N ARG A 372 -16.12 13.36 60.54
CA ARG A 372 -15.20 12.43 61.13
C ARG A 372 -15.09 12.71 62.61
N ASP A 373 -14.87 11.99 63.48
CA ASP A 373 -14.71 12.22 64.95
C ASP A 373 -15.98 12.78 65.69
N ALA A 374 -17.08 13.05 64.93
CA ALA A 374 -18.33 13.42 65.57
C ALA A 374 -19.00 12.20 66.19
N ARG A 375 -19.27 12.24 67.49
CA ARG A 375 -20.01 11.23 68.24
C ARG A 375 -21.51 11.49 68.17
N TYR A 376 -21.90 12.75 68.12
CA TYR A 376 -23.27 13.25 68.01
C TYR A 376 -23.25 14.59 67.27
N TYR A 377 -24.44 15.14 67.00
CA TYR A 377 -24.57 16.46 66.38
C TYR A 377 -25.50 17.31 67.24
N ASN A 378 -25.21 18.62 67.40
CA ASN A 378 -26.14 19.58 67.95
C ASN A 378 -26.89 20.19 66.79
N VAL A 379 -28.19 19.89 66.71
CA VAL A 379 -29.12 20.45 65.69
C VAL A 379 -30.01 21.47 66.37
N GLN A 380 -29.95 22.71 65.93
CA GLN A 380 -30.81 23.76 66.41
C GLN A 380 -31.75 24.22 65.27
N LEU A 381 -33.01 24.40 65.61
CA LEU A 381 -34.06 24.92 64.69
C LEU A 381 -34.64 26.20 65.28
N PHE A 382 -34.74 27.20 64.41
CA PHE A 382 -35.36 28.49 64.75
C PHE A 382 -36.57 28.70 63.80
N ARG A 383 -37.64 29.27 64.30
CA ARG A 383 -38.77 29.74 63.50
C ARG A 383 -38.89 31.27 63.74
N ASP A 384 -38.83 32.01 62.64
CA ASP A 384 -38.96 33.47 62.67
C ASP A 384 -37.98 34.11 63.72
N GLY A 385 -36.72 33.60 63.76
CA GLY A 385 -35.69 34.07 64.70
C GLY A 385 -35.72 33.43 66.10
N VAL A 386 -36.83 32.80 66.52
CA VAL A 386 -36.97 32.19 67.83
C VAL A 386 -36.52 30.72 67.78
N LYS A 387 -35.66 30.29 68.72
CA LYS A 387 -35.26 28.89 68.84
C LYS A 387 -36.42 28.02 69.30
N VAL A 388 -36.78 27.01 68.47
CA VAL A 388 -37.90 26.12 68.70
C VAL A 388 -37.52 24.66 68.92
N LEU A 389 -36.24 24.29 68.65
CA LEU A 389 -35.74 22.96 68.84
C LEU A 389 -34.21 22.96 69.09
N SER A 390 -33.77 22.08 70.03
CA SER A 390 -32.39 21.64 70.14
C SER A 390 -32.39 20.12 70.35
N ARG A 391 -31.65 19.37 69.46
CA ARG A 391 -31.57 17.91 69.51
C ARG A 391 -30.14 17.48 69.28
N TRP A 392 -29.76 16.32 69.82
CA TRP A 392 -28.43 15.76 69.73
C TRP A 392 -28.42 14.36 69.11
N PRO A 393 -28.81 14.20 67.81
CA PRO A 393 -28.79 12.90 67.17
C PRO A 393 -27.34 12.36 67.02
N GLY A 394 -27.16 11.05 67.23
CA GLY A 394 -25.89 10.35 66.97
C GLY A 394 -25.65 10.07 65.47
N LYS A 395 -26.67 10.14 64.66
CA LYS A 395 -26.61 9.95 63.19
C LYS A 395 -26.65 11.30 62.48
N PRO A 396 -26.06 11.43 61.26
CA PRO A 396 -26.04 12.70 60.53
C PRO A 396 -27.39 13.01 59.85
N ARG A 397 -28.47 12.80 60.55
CA ARG A 397 -29.84 13.07 60.14
C ARG A 397 -30.74 13.26 61.35
N LEU A 398 -31.80 14.05 61.19
CA LEU A 398 -32.85 14.24 62.18
C LEU A 398 -34.19 14.38 61.43
N GLN A 399 -35.09 13.41 61.60
CA GLN A 399 -36.47 13.53 61.17
C GLN A 399 -37.20 14.47 62.15
N LEU A 400 -37.73 15.57 61.66
CA LEU A 400 -38.61 16.40 62.47
C LEU A 400 -39.93 15.66 62.70
N ALA A 401 -40.48 15.81 63.91
CA ALA A 401 -41.80 15.33 64.22
C ALA A 401 -42.85 16.47 64.01
N GLN A 402 -44.10 16.11 63.84
CA GLN A 402 -45.20 17.11 63.80
C GLN A 402 -45.31 17.86 65.07
N ARG A 403 -45.00 17.22 66.26
CA ARG A 403 -45.00 17.83 67.60
C ARG A 403 -43.72 17.40 68.33
N TRP A 404 -43.16 18.30 69.13
CA TRP A 404 -41.94 17.99 69.96
C TRP A 404 -41.95 18.83 71.22
N ARG A 405 -41.24 18.42 72.27
CA ARG A 405 -41.00 19.22 73.47
C ARG A 405 -39.72 20.03 73.37
N TYR A 406 -39.79 21.34 73.68
CA TYR A 406 -38.60 22.21 73.79
C TYR A 406 -38.83 23.28 74.82
N ALA A 407 -37.86 23.45 75.77
CA ALA A 407 -37.95 24.42 76.91
C ALA A 407 -39.26 24.29 77.70
N GLY A 408 -39.64 23.07 78.13
CA GLY A 408 -40.81 22.77 78.87
C GLY A 408 -42.18 22.84 78.13
N ARG A 409 -42.21 23.33 76.88
CA ARG A 409 -43.40 23.53 76.08
C ARG A 409 -43.48 22.54 74.93
N VAL A 410 -44.77 22.16 74.61
CA VAL A 410 -45.01 21.39 73.38
C VAL A 410 -45.04 22.38 72.19
N ARG A 411 -44.19 22.09 71.22
CA ARG A 411 -44.15 22.82 69.91
C ARG A 411 -44.72 21.97 68.83
N ARG A 412 -45.26 22.62 67.79
CA ARG A 412 -45.79 22.02 66.56
C ARG A 412 -45.05 22.60 65.33
N LEU A 413 -44.99 21.88 64.25
CA LEU A 413 -44.59 22.44 62.97
C LEU A 413 -45.71 23.37 62.48
N MET A 414 -45.51 24.67 62.60
CA MET A 414 -46.52 25.74 62.27
C MET A 414 -46.04 26.45 61.01
N PRO A 415 -46.89 27.09 60.25
CA PRO A 415 -46.54 28.00 59.18
C PRO A 415 -45.45 28.99 59.64
N GLY A 416 -44.51 29.34 58.78
CA GLY A 416 -43.44 30.29 59.08
C GLY A 416 -42.12 29.93 58.44
N HIS A 417 -41.12 30.79 58.63
CA HIS A 417 -39.78 30.60 58.14
C HIS A 417 -38.88 29.91 59.14
N TYR A 418 -38.35 28.75 58.75
CA TYR A 418 -37.51 27.97 59.61
C TYR A 418 -36.07 28.08 59.16
N ARG A 419 -35.13 28.24 60.14
CA ARG A 419 -33.70 28.20 59.90
C ARG A 419 -33.06 27.21 60.85
N TRP A 420 -32.22 26.30 60.34
CA TRP A 420 -31.62 25.26 61.12
C TRP A 420 -30.12 25.22 60.97
N TYR A 421 -29.42 24.77 62.02
CA TYR A 421 -27.99 24.78 62.16
C TYR A 421 -27.53 23.43 62.67
N VAL A 422 -26.28 23.00 62.34
CA VAL A 422 -25.69 21.75 62.78
C VAL A 422 -24.27 21.95 63.17
N TRP A 423 -23.93 21.53 64.39
CA TRP A 423 -22.57 21.45 64.87
C TRP A 423 -22.22 19.99 65.20
N PRO A 424 -21.01 19.46 64.90
CA PRO A 424 -20.56 18.12 65.34
C PRO A 424 -20.16 18.18 66.79
N GLY A 425 -20.58 17.24 67.61
CA GLY A 425 -20.15 17.05 69.00
C GLY A 425 -18.94 16.13 68.99
N LEU A 426 -17.83 16.58 69.59
CA LEU A 426 -16.51 15.94 69.56
C LEU A 426 -16.13 15.21 70.84
N GLY A 427 -16.99 15.16 71.84
CA GLY A 427 -16.76 14.50 73.12
C GLY A 427 -18.04 13.82 73.61
N ARG A 428 -18.19 13.67 74.90
CA ARG A 428 -19.45 13.26 75.55
C ARG A 428 -20.47 14.42 75.45
N PRO A 429 -21.76 14.16 75.35
CA PRO A 429 -22.79 15.22 75.26
C PRO A 429 -22.71 16.26 76.38
N LEU A 430 -22.37 15.86 77.57
CA LEU A 430 -22.23 16.71 78.75
C LEU A 430 -21.02 17.68 78.66
N GLU A 431 -19.96 17.33 77.90
CA GLU A 431 -18.76 18.18 77.73
C GLU A 431 -19.01 19.39 76.82
N ARG A 432 -20.12 19.44 76.11
CA ARG A 432 -20.52 20.49 75.16
C ARG A 432 -19.42 20.95 74.19
N ARG A 433 -18.47 20.03 73.86
CA ARG A 433 -17.40 20.28 72.90
C ARG A 433 -17.94 20.15 71.49
N PHE A 434 -18.09 21.28 70.80
CA PHE A 434 -18.58 21.31 69.44
C PHE A 434 -17.46 21.69 68.47
N GLY A 435 -17.44 21.05 67.28
CA GLY A 435 -16.61 21.45 66.20
C GLY A 435 -17.21 22.61 65.40
N THR A 436 -16.57 22.93 64.27
CA THR A 436 -17.04 24.01 63.40
C THR A 436 -18.44 23.73 62.84
N LEU A 437 -19.26 24.77 62.80
CA LEU A 437 -20.59 24.72 62.18
C LEU A 437 -20.57 24.03 60.81
N VAL A 438 -21.38 22.98 60.64
CA VAL A 438 -21.50 22.26 59.36
C VAL A 438 -22.19 23.16 58.33
N GLY A 439 -23.16 23.93 58.74
CA GLY A 439 -23.87 24.90 57.91
C GLY A 439 -25.17 25.35 58.51
N ALA A 440 -25.80 26.33 57.89
CA ALA A 440 -27.14 26.77 58.13
C ALA A 440 -27.94 26.68 56.81
N ARG A 441 -29.23 26.31 56.93
CA ARG A 441 -30.20 26.36 55.84
C ARG A 441 -31.58 26.80 56.35
N ALA A 442 -32.41 27.31 55.45
CA ALA A 442 -33.76 27.67 55.72
C ALA A 442 -34.73 26.79 54.92
N PHE A 443 -35.97 26.68 55.43
CA PHE A 443 -37.15 26.18 54.73
C PHE A 443 -38.38 26.91 55.23
N THR A 444 -39.43 26.92 54.42
CA THR A 444 -40.69 27.56 54.77
C THR A 444 -41.78 26.50 54.89
N VAL A 445 -42.61 26.61 55.91
CA VAL A 445 -43.86 25.87 56.03
C VAL A 445 -45.02 26.84 55.62
N PRO A 446 -45.74 26.51 54.54
CA PRO A 446 -46.85 27.42 54.12
C PRO A 446 -47.97 27.41 55.08
N ALA A 447 -48.76 28.50 55.09
CA ALA A 447 -50.09 28.49 55.72
C ALA A 447 -51.00 27.47 55.02
N ALA A 448 -51.88 26.83 55.76
CA ALA A 448 -52.95 26.06 55.13
C ALA A 448 -53.77 26.99 54.20
N PRO A 449 -54.15 26.53 53.00
CA PRO A 449 -55.05 27.32 52.18
C PRO A 449 -56.29 27.65 53.04
N ALA A 450 -56.69 28.89 52.96
CA ALA A 450 -58.00 29.29 53.59
C ALA A 450 -59.06 28.39 52.94
N ALA A 451 -59.83 27.69 53.83
CA ALA A 451 -60.92 26.82 53.43
C ALA A 451 -62.11 27.68 52.88
#